data_799cfffe54a248230b4fd7362089776a
#
_entry.id   799cfffe54a248230b4fd7362089776a
#
_cell.length_a   1.000
_cell.length_b   1.000
_cell.length_c   1.000
_cell.angle_alpha   90.00
_cell.angle_beta   90.00
_cell.angle_gamma   90.00
#
_symmetry.space_group_name_H-M   'P 1'
#
loop_
_entity.id
_entity.type
_entity.pdbx_description
1 polymer ?
#
loop_
_entity_poly.entity_id
_entity_poly.type
_entity_poly.pdbx_seq_one_letter_code
_entity_poly.pdbx_strand_id
1 'polypeptide(L)'
;MHFKILLTTHSTAFMTSGGGESELVQVAELLNDAGVQADIYGIRSRPLRFYDAVMHFSVHADGEAIIREIVHHGKKLFLWPNVWWLSPPDAAEISRIEAMARRADRLLFKSVTELNHFNAYITVDPGKCVVVGSGISDRFLLPADKDLLPTVCDVTDYVLCLGLIEPVKNQLELIRALNRLEVNGLMVGGFRDEEYYKQCVREAHRGIGFLPFIQPCSALLRSALENALMVAEPSFDPPGRSCLEGAFMKKPLVMVDGDWQREHFDGNVWYTASTSASDIGPAIQAALTDRDRDEKIESNYERVYARHSSSTVATDLIKHLIDAGLTNY
;
A
#
# COMPACT_ATOMS: atom_id res chain seq x y z
N MET A 1 14.11 18.03 -15.57
CA MET A 1 15.15 17.14 -14.98
C MET A 1 15.29 15.93 -15.85
N HIS A 2 16.51 15.44 -16.11
CA HIS A 2 16.70 14.37 -17.10
C HIS A 2 17.28 13.08 -16.49
N PHE A 3 16.90 12.75 -15.25
CA PHE A 3 17.27 11.45 -14.68
C PHE A 3 16.58 10.31 -15.41
N LYS A 4 17.28 9.20 -15.53
CA LYS A 4 16.81 7.96 -16.12
C LYS A 4 16.90 6.87 -15.07
N ILE A 5 15.78 6.44 -14.57
CA ILE A 5 15.68 5.48 -13.47
C ILE A 5 15.10 4.17 -13.98
N LEU A 6 15.73 3.07 -13.61
CA LEU A 6 15.15 1.74 -13.81
C LEU A 6 14.54 1.24 -12.51
N LEU A 7 13.26 0.87 -12.54
CA LEU A 7 12.60 0.21 -11.43
C LEU A 7 12.68 -1.31 -11.63
N THR A 8 13.11 -2.01 -10.60
CA THR A 8 13.25 -3.47 -10.62
C THR A 8 12.62 -4.08 -9.38
N THR A 9 12.30 -5.36 -9.43
CA THR A 9 11.82 -6.13 -8.29
C THR A 9 12.31 -7.57 -8.41
N HIS A 10 11.81 -8.48 -7.59
CA HIS A 10 12.16 -9.91 -7.66
C HIS A 10 11.66 -10.57 -8.97
N SER A 11 12.25 -11.68 -9.35
CA SER A 11 12.07 -12.29 -10.67
C SER A 11 10.66 -12.82 -10.93
N THR A 12 9.95 -13.24 -9.88
CA THR A 12 8.58 -13.79 -9.97
C THR A 12 7.47 -12.76 -9.74
N ALA A 13 7.83 -11.49 -9.53
CA ALA A 13 6.87 -10.41 -9.43
C ALA A 13 5.96 -10.34 -10.67
N PHE A 14 4.76 -9.85 -10.49
CA PHE A 14 3.69 -9.81 -11.51
C PHE A 14 3.12 -11.17 -11.94
N MET A 15 3.70 -12.29 -11.52
CA MET A 15 3.07 -13.62 -11.70
C MET A 15 1.93 -13.85 -10.71
N THR A 16 2.07 -13.29 -9.50
CA THR A 16 1.03 -13.27 -8.46
C THR A 16 0.94 -11.85 -7.91
N SER A 17 0.18 -11.02 -8.59
CA SER A 17 0.11 -9.58 -8.28
C SER A 17 -0.34 -9.31 -6.83
N GLY A 18 0.35 -8.38 -6.19
CA GLY A 18 0.07 -7.89 -4.85
C GLY A 18 0.24 -6.37 -4.72
N GLY A 19 0.23 -5.89 -3.49
CA GLY A 19 0.38 -4.45 -3.19
C GLY A 19 1.74 -3.89 -3.63
N GLY A 20 2.82 -4.68 -3.53
CA GLY A 20 4.18 -4.26 -3.89
C GLY A 20 4.36 -3.99 -5.38
N GLU A 21 3.80 -4.83 -6.24
CA GLU A 21 3.83 -4.64 -7.70
C GLU A 21 3.03 -3.42 -8.12
N SER A 22 1.86 -3.21 -7.51
CA SER A 22 1.05 -2.02 -7.74
C SER A 22 1.78 -0.74 -7.33
N GLU A 23 2.51 -0.79 -6.21
CA GLU A 23 3.32 0.33 -5.73
C GLU A 23 4.47 0.66 -6.69
N LEU A 24 5.20 -0.34 -7.17
CA LEU A 24 6.27 -0.16 -8.14
C LEU A 24 5.76 0.54 -9.41
N VAL A 25 4.62 0.10 -9.95
CA VAL A 25 3.99 0.72 -11.12
C VAL A 25 3.65 2.18 -10.85
N GLN A 26 3.06 2.48 -9.69
CA GLN A 26 2.68 3.84 -9.35
C GLN A 26 3.90 4.75 -9.11
N VAL A 27 4.99 4.23 -8.52
CA VAL A 27 6.23 5.00 -8.40
C VAL A 27 6.83 5.31 -9.77
N ALA A 28 6.75 4.38 -10.72
CA ALA A 28 7.16 4.65 -12.10
C ALA A 28 6.29 5.75 -12.75
N GLU A 29 4.97 5.69 -12.55
CA GLU A 29 4.03 6.71 -13.07
C GLU A 29 4.32 8.09 -12.47
N LEU A 30 4.39 8.22 -11.14
CA LEU A 30 4.62 9.52 -10.49
C LEU A 30 5.97 10.16 -10.84
N LEU A 31 7.02 9.35 -11.05
CA LEU A 31 8.32 9.86 -11.50
C LEU A 31 8.25 10.36 -12.94
N ASN A 32 7.57 9.62 -13.84
CA ASN A 32 7.37 10.06 -15.23
C ASN A 32 6.52 11.34 -15.29
N ASP A 33 5.46 11.45 -14.50
CA ASP A 33 4.63 12.67 -14.41
C ASP A 33 5.43 13.87 -13.90
N ALA A 34 6.43 13.63 -13.03
CA ALA A 34 7.36 14.64 -12.55
C ALA A 34 8.52 14.94 -13.52
N GLY A 35 8.54 14.36 -14.73
CA GLY A 35 9.55 14.59 -15.75
C GLY A 35 10.86 13.81 -15.56
N VAL A 36 10.85 12.75 -14.74
CA VAL A 36 11.94 11.78 -14.61
C VAL A 36 11.62 10.60 -15.51
N GLN A 37 12.53 10.21 -16.41
CA GLN A 37 12.32 9.00 -17.19
C GLN A 37 12.45 7.77 -16.28
N ALA A 38 11.35 7.11 -15.98
CA ALA A 38 11.27 5.93 -15.13
C ALA A 38 10.72 4.74 -15.93
N ASP A 39 11.57 3.74 -16.19
CA ASP A 39 11.20 2.52 -16.88
C ASP A 39 11.11 1.36 -15.89
N ILE A 40 10.16 0.45 -16.08
CA ILE A 40 10.09 -0.81 -15.33
C ILE A 40 10.89 -1.88 -16.08
N TYR A 41 11.76 -2.59 -15.33
CA TYR A 41 12.58 -3.66 -15.91
C TYR A 41 11.73 -4.75 -16.54
N GLY A 42 12.04 -5.08 -17.78
CA GLY A 42 11.37 -6.09 -18.56
C GLY A 42 11.76 -6.05 -20.02
N ILE A 43 10.97 -6.71 -20.87
CA ILE A 43 11.27 -6.87 -22.30
C ILE A 43 11.40 -5.54 -23.07
N ARG A 44 10.82 -4.46 -22.54
CA ARG A 44 10.87 -3.12 -23.16
C ARG A 44 11.85 -2.17 -22.49
N SER A 45 12.49 -2.57 -21.39
CA SER A 45 13.50 -1.74 -20.75
C SER A 45 14.77 -1.65 -21.62
N ARG A 46 15.51 -0.56 -21.44
CA ARG A 46 16.78 -0.37 -22.11
C ARG A 46 17.91 -1.10 -21.38
N PRO A 47 19.09 -1.28 -21.98
CA PRO A 47 20.25 -1.83 -21.26
C PRO A 47 20.59 -1.00 -20.03
N LEU A 48 21.07 -1.65 -18.95
CA LEU A 48 21.35 -1.02 -17.65
C LEU A 48 22.26 0.22 -17.74
N ARG A 49 23.21 0.26 -18.70
CA ARG A 49 24.09 1.42 -18.94
C ARG A 49 23.35 2.72 -19.29
N PHE A 50 22.11 2.61 -19.78
CA PHE A 50 21.28 3.74 -20.16
C PHE A 50 20.76 4.53 -18.95
N TYR A 51 20.60 3.87 -17.81
CA TYR A 51 20.02 4.46 -16.61
C TYR A 51 21.10 5.04 -15.70
N ASP A 52 20.74 6.09 -14.96
CA ASP A 52 21.62 6.76 -14.00
C ASP A 52 21.58 6.06 -12.64
N ALA A 53 20.41 5.54 -12.24
CA ALA A 53 20.21 4.79 -11.02
C ALA A 53 19.14 3.69 -11.18
N VAL A 54 19.09 2.80 -10.21
CA VAL A 54 18.07 1.76 -10.12
C VAL A 54 17.36 1.85 -8.77
N MET A 55 16.02 1.79 -8.78
CA MET A 55 15.20 1.54 -7.60
C MET A 55 14.79 0.07 -7.59
N HIS A 56 15.19 -0.66 -6.57
CA HIS A 56 14.81 -2.07 -6.40
C HIS A 56 13.79 -2.21 -5.31
N PHE A 57 12.64 -2.80 -5.64
CA PHE A 57 11.54 -3.06 -4.71
C PHE A 57 11.62 -4.48 -4.19
N SER A 58 11.42 -4.64 -2.88
CA SER A 58 11.45 -5.90 -2.16
C SER A 58 12.88 -6.36 -1.78
N VAL A 59 12.93 -7.08 -0.68
CA VAL A 59 14.11 -7.82 -0.21
C VAL A 59 13.95 -9.32 -0.37
N HIS A 60 13.16 -9.75 -1.36
CA HIS A 60 12.96 -11.16 -1.67
C HIS A 60 14.25 -11.83 -2.14
N ALA A 61 14.45 -13.12 -1.83
CA ALA A 61 15.71 -13.81 -2.08
C ALA A 61 16.14 -13.83 -3.56
N ASP A 62 15.21 -13.98 -4.47
CA ASP A 62 15.48 -14.01 -5.92
C ASP A 62 15.78 -12.63 -6.53
N GLY A 63 15.64 -11.53 -5.75
CA GLY A 63 16.13 -10.20 -6.10
C GLY A 63 17.64 -10.01 -5.94
N GLU A 64 18.33 -10.88 -5.19
CA GLU A 64 19.78 -10.73 -4.94
C GLU A 64 20.63 -10.72 -6.21
N ALA A 65 20.28 -11.54 -7.20
CA ALA A 65 21.02 -11.59 -8.47
C ALA A 65 20.91 -10.25 -9.23
N ILE A 66 19.73 -9.64 -9.21
CA ILE A 66 19.48 -8.34 -9.83
C ILE A 66 20.30 -7.26 -9.12
N ILE A 67 20.29 -7.24 -7.78
CA ILE A 67 21.08 -6.28 -6.99
C ILE A 67 22.58 -6.43 -7.26
N ARG A 68 23.12 -7.66 -7.35
CA ARG A 68 24.51 -7.89 -7.68
C ARG A 68 24.88 -7.32 -9.04
N GLU A 69 24.01 -7.50 -10.03
CA GLU A 69 24.23 -6.98 -11.38
C GLU A 69 24.21 -5.44 -11.42
N ILE A 70 23.28 -4.80 -10.69
CA ILE A 70 23.21 -3.34 -10.56
C ILE A 70 24.52 -2.79 -10.01
N VAL A 71 25.01 -3.37 -8.92
CA VAL A 71 26.27 -2.95 -8.25
C VAL A 71 27.49 -3.23 -9.14
N HIS A 72 27.53 -4.39 -9.83
CA HIS A 72 28.61 -4.73 -10.75
C HIS A 72 28.76 -3.69 -11.88
N HIS A 73 27.65 -3.13 -12.35
CA HIS A 73 27.64 -2.06 -13.36
C HIS A 73 27.83 -0.66 -12.77
N GLY A 74 28.19 -0.54 -11.50
CA GLY A 74 28.46 0.74 -10.84
C GLY A 74 27.27 1.69 -10.77
N LYS A 75 26.04 1.17 -10.82
CA LYS A 75 24.83 1.98 -10.73
C LYS A 75 24.47 2.29 -9.29
N LYS A 76 23.95 3.50 -9.06
CA LYS A 76 23.35 3.87 -7.78
C LYS A 76 22.14 3.00 -7.51
N LEU A 77 22.07 2.43 -6.31
CA LEU A 77 21.00 1.54 -5.87
C LEU A 77 20.17 2.18 -4.76
N PHE A 78 18.89 2.37 -5.03
CA PHE A 78 17.87 2.74 -4.07
C PHE A 78 17.06 1.48 -3.75
N LEU A 79 17.14 0.98 -2.54
CA LEU A 79 16.44 -0.22 -2.13
C LEU A 79 15.18 0.16 -1.33
N TRP A 80 14.05 -0.32 -1.79
CA TRP A 80 12.77 -0.20 -1.09
C TRP A 80 12.43 -1.56 -0.50
N PRO A 81 12.67 -1.81 0.81
CA PRO A 81 12.55 -3.15 1.39
C PRO A 81 11.15 -3.74 1.25
N ASN A 82 10.12 -2.93 1.47
CA ASN A 82 8.71 -3.31 1.32
C ASN A 82 8.37 -4.64 2.02
N VAL A 83 8.80 -4.75 3.28
CA VAL A 83 8.65 -5.95 4.11
C VAL A 83 8.05 -5.59 5.46
N TRP A 84 7.17 -6.46 5.93
CA TRP A 84 6.60 -6.41 7.26
C TRP A 84 6.53 -7.83 7.82
N TRP A 85 7.15 -8.07 8.97
CA TRP A 85 7.16 -9.38 9.61
C TRP A 85 6.09 -9.46 10.69
N LEU A 86 5.22 -10.46 10.63
CA LEU A 86 4.29 -10.81 11.70
C LEU A 86 4.94 -11.70 12.76
N SER A 87 6.04 -12.37 12.41
CA SER A 87 6.90 -13.14 13.29
C SER A 87 8.36 -12.82 12.96
N PRO A 88 9.28 -12.93 13.92
CA PRO A 88 10.69 -12.62 13.70
C PRO A 88 11.27 -13.42 12.51
N PRO A 89 12.03 -12.77 11.60
CA PRO A 89 12.73 -13.45 10.52
C PRO A 89 13.85 -14.35 11.08
N ASP A 90 14.21 -15.39 10.34
CA ASP A 90 15.32 -16.26 10.74
C ASP A 90 16.70 -15.62 10.46
N ALA A 91 17.75 -16.22 11.01
CA ALA A 91 19.12 -15.69 10.90
C ALA A 91 19.63 -15.65 9.44
N ALA A 92 19.19 -16.56 8.58
CA ALA A 92 19.59 -16.59 7.17
C ALA A 92 18.92 -15.46 6.40
N GLU A 93 17.65 -15.21 6.66
CA GLU A 93 16.90 -14.08 6.11
C GLU A 93 17.49 -12.75 6.55
N ILE A 94 17.77 -12.57 7.85
CA ILE A 94 18.43 -11.38 8.39
C ILE A 94 19.76 -11.13 7.67
N SER A 95 20.65 -12.12 7.63
CA SER A 95 21.96 -11.98 7.00
C SER A 95 21.87 -11.62 5.51
N ARG A 96 20.93 -12.20 4.81
CA ARG A 96 20.65 -11.92 3.38
C ARG A 96 20.18 -10.49 3.18
N ILE A 97 19.20 -10.04 3.96
CA ILE A 97 18.65 -8.69 3.85
C ILE A 97 19.69 -7.63 4.21
N GLU A 98 20.47 -7.85 5.26
CA GLU A 98 21.60 -6.97 5.61
C GLU A 98 22.62 -6.88 4.47
N ALA A 99 22.90 -8.00 3.79
CA ALA A 99 23.81 -8.00 2.66
C ALA A 99 23.26 -7.22 1.45
N MET A 100 21.95 -7.24 1.21
CA MET A 100 21.28 -6.41 0.21
C MET A 100 21.32 -4.93 0.62
N ALA A 101 20.96 -4.62 1.87
CA ALA A 101 20.93 -3.25 2.40
C ALA A 101 22.31 -2.58 2.41
N ARG A 102 23.37 -3.32 2.74
CA ARG A 102 24.76 -2.78 2.68
C ARG A 102 25.15 -2.30 1.28
N ARG A 103 24.62 -2.92 0.22
CA ARG A 103 24.91 -2.56 -1.17
C ARG A 103 24.14 -1.33 -1.64
N ALA A 104 23.05 -0.97 -0.97
CA ALA A 104 22.25 0.18 -1.33
C ALA A 104 22.93 1.52 -0.98
N ASP A 105 22.78 2.51 -1.85
CA ASP A 105 23.14 3.91 -1.56
C ASP A 105 22.10 4.57 -0.65
N ARG A 106 20.82 4.20 -0.78
CA ARG A 106 19.72 4.62 0.09
C ARG A 106 18.74 3.46 0.32
N LEU A 107 18.13 3.46 1.48
CA LEU A 107 17.01 2.59 1.88
C LEU A 107 15.76 3.45 2.02
N LEU A 108 14.72 3.13 1.28
CA LEU A 108 13.47 3.91 1.21
C LEU A 108 12.39 3.22 2.03
N PHE A 109 11.76 3.97 2.92
CA PHE A 109 10.65 3.49 3.77
C PHE A 109 9.43 4.40 3.61
N LYS A 110 8.24 3.86 3.75
CA LYS A 110 6.98 4.61 3.58
C LYS A 110 6.54 5.33 4.84
N SER A 111 7.10 4.92 5.97
CA SER A 111 6.78 5.48 7.29
C SER A 111 7.93 5.32 8.27
N VAL A 112 7.92 6.11 9.34
CA VAL A 112 8.84 5.94 10.46
C VAL A 112 8.59 4.60 11.16
N THR A 113 7.32 4.20 11.26
CA THR A 113 6.93 2.91 11.83
C THR A 113 7.50 1.74 11.02
N GLU A 114 7.46 1.80 9.67
CA GLU A 114 8.08 0.77 8.82
C GLU A 114 9.58 0.71 9.02
N LEU A 115 10.26 1.87 9.07
CA LEU A 115 11.70 1.96 9.36
C LEU A 115 12.04 1.37 10.73
N ASN A 116 11.28 1.71 11.76
CA ASN A 116 11.50 1.18 13.12
C ASN A 116 11.27 -0.33 13.17
N HIS A 117 10.22 -0.82 12.51
CA HIS A 117 9.95 -2.25 12.41
C HIS A 117 11.07 -3.01 11.70
N PHE A 118 11.59 -2.46 10.60
CA PHE A 118 12.73 -3.02 9.88
C PHE A 118 14.00 -3.05 10.75
N ASN A 119 14.32 -1.95 11.44
CA ASN A 119 15.48 -1.82 12.31
C ASN A 119 15.41 -2.69 13.57
N ALA A 120 14.24 -3.20 13.95
CA ALA A 120 14.11 -4.16 15.05
C ALA A 120 14.81 -5.49 14.73
N TYR A 121 15.01 -5.83 13.46
CA TYR A 121 15.60 -7.10 13.02
C TYR A 121 16.85 -6.92 12.17
N ILE A 122 16.97 -5.84 11.41
CA ILE A 122 18.00 -5.64 10.40
C ILE A 122 18.89 -4.47 10.79
N THR A 123 20.19 -4.71 10.89
CA THR A 123 21.18 -3.66 11.18
C THR A 123 21.55 -2.94 9.89
N VAL A 124 21.28 -1.63 9.84
CA VAL A 124 21.60 -0.78 8.68
C VAL A 124 22.24 0.54 9.14
N ASP A 125 22.95 1.20 8.23
CA ASP A 125 23.47 2.54 8.44
C ASP A 125 22.30 3.56 8.45
N PRO A 126 22.02 4.26 9.57
CA PRO A 126 20.96 5.23 9.65
C PRO A 126 21.09 6.37 8.62
N GLY A 127 22.32 6.71 8.22
CA GLY A 127 22.59 7.75 7.22
C GLY A 127 22.11 7.39 5.80
N LYS A 128 21.80 6.12 5.56
CA LYS A 128 21.22 5.64 4.30
C LYS A 128 19.71 5.58 4.30
N CYS A 129 19.07 5.59 5.49
CA CYS A 129 17.63 5.41 5.63
C CYS A 129 16.90 6.75 5.39
N VAL A 130 15.89 6.73 4.55
CA VAL A 130 15.02 7.87 4.27
C VAL A 130 13.56 7.42 4.29
N VAL A 131 12.68 8.29 4.80
CA VAL A 131 11.25 8.06 4.82
C VAL A 131 10.61 8.92 3.74
N VAL A 132 9.87 8.27 2.83
CA VAL A 132 9.11 8.90 1.76
C VAL A 132 7.65 8.43 1.85
N GLY A 133 6.71 9.16 1.30
CA GLY A 133 5.31 8.74 1.32
C GLY A 133 5.02 7.56 0.36
N SER A 134 3.77 7.11 0.36
CA SER A 134 3.34 5.97 -0.48
C SER A 134 2.97 6.34 -1.93
N GLY A 135 2.95 7.61 -2.30
CA GLY A 135 2.67 8.06 -3.66
C GLY A 135 1.27 7.68 -4.15
N ILE A 136 0.23 8.19 -3.48
CA ILE A 136 -1.15 7.96 -3.92
C ILE A 136 -1.44 8.81 -5.15
N SER A 137 -1.98 8.20 -6.19
CA SER A 137 -2.25 8.85 -7.47
C SER A 137 -3.33 9.93 -7.34
N ASP A 138 -3.08 11.10 -7.93
CA ASP A 138 -4.06 12.19 -8.01
C ASP A 138 -5.30 11.82 -8.86
N ARG A 139 -5.28 10.68 -9.56
CA ARG A 139 -6.48 10.14 -10.22
C ARG A 139 -7.62 9.82 -9.26
N PHE A 140 -7.32 9.59 -7.97
CA PHE A 140 -8.36 9.45 -6.94
C PHE A 140 -9.11 10.75 -6.66
N LEU A 141 -8.57 11.91 -7.05
CA LEU A 141 -9.23 13.22 -6.92
C LEU A 141 -10.15 13.53 -8.12
N LEU A 142 -10.09 12.73 -9.19
CA LEU A 142 -10.98 12.90 -10.33
C LEU A 142 -12.42 12.50 -9.94
N PRO A 143 -13.43 13.17 -10.50
CA PRO A 143 -14.83 12.80 -10.27
C PRO A 143 -15.05 11.30 -10.49
N ALA A 144 -15.73 10.65 -9.55
CA ALA A 144 -16.09 9.26 -9.66
C ALA A 144 -17.47 9.12 -10.32
N ASP A 145 -17.59 8.16 -11.22
CA ASP A 145 -18.88 7.76 -11.80
C ASP A 145 -19.56 6.79 -10.83
N LYS A 146 -20.57 7.27 -10.10
CA LYS A 146 -21.33 6.46 -9.14
C LYS A 146 -22.09 5.30 -9.77
N ASP A 147 -22.46 5.43 -11.03
CA ASP A 147 -23.28 4.45 -11.72
C ASP A 147 -22.46 3.28 -12.29
N LEU A 148 -21.14 3.37 -12.26
CA LEU A 148 -20.27 2.34 -12.83
C LEU A 148 -20.24 1.06 -11.99
N LEU A 149 -20.07 1.15 -10.67
CA LEU A 149 -20.07 -0.05 -9.80
C LEU A 149 -21.38 -0.83 -9.88
N PRO A 150 -22.58 -0.20 -9.85
CA PRO A 150 -23.86 -0.90 -10.00
C PRO A 150 -24.00 -1.74 -11.28
N THR A 151 -23.18 -1.50 -12.31
CA THR A 151 -23.19 -2.34 -13.53
C THR A 151 -22.58 -3.74 -13.30
N VAL A 152 -21.80 -3.93 -12.22
CA VAL A 152 -21.09 -5.18 -11.93
C VAL A 152 -21.39 -5.74 -10.53
N CYS A 153 -22.06 -4.98 -9.68
CA CYS A 153 -22.35 -5.37 -8.30
C CYS A 153 -23.62 -4.67 -7.79
N ASP A 154 -24.58 -5.46 -7.29
CA ASP A 154 -25.87 -4.94 -6.80
C ASP A 154 -25.84 -4.53 -5.32
N VAL A 155 -24.68 -4.61 -4.64
CA VAL A 155 -24.56 -4.25 -3.22
C VAL A 155 -24.51 -2.73 -3.07
N THR A 156 -25.41 -2.18 -2.26
CA THR A 156 -25.49 -0.75 -1.94
C THR A 156 -25.27 -0.50 -0.45
N ASP A 157 -24.93 0.72 -0.07
CA ASP A 157 -24.74 1.15 1.33
C ASP A 157 -23.85 0.19 2.11
N TYR A 158 -22.66 -0.05 1.60
CA TYR A 158 -21.76 -1.09 2.10
C TYR A 158 -20.49 -0.53 2.78
N VAL A 159 -19.95 -1.34 3.68
CA VAL A 159 -18.57 -1.21 4.18
C VAL A 159 -17.64 -1.88 3.17
N LEU A 160 -16.66 -1.12 2.68
CA LEU A 160 -15.68 -1.60 1.68
C LEU A 160 -14.43 -2.14 2.38
N CYS A 161 -13.99 -3.33 1.98
CA CYS A 161 -12.67 -3.89 2.35
C CYS A 161 -11.88 -4.19 1.09
N LEU A 162 -10.70 -3.56 0.96
CA LEU A 162 -9.82 -3.69 -0.20
C LEU A 162 -8.57 -4.49 0.15
N GLY A 163 -8.19 -5.45 -0.69
CA GLY A 163 -6.96 -6.21 -0.55
C GLY A 163 -7.13 -7.71 -0.77
N LEU A 164 -6.04 -8.45 -0.72
CA LEU A 164 -6.09 -9.91 -0.80
C LEU A 164 -6.99 -10.48 0.30
N ILE A 165 -7.85 -11.42 -0.07
CA ILE A 165 -8.70 -12.13 0.88
C ILE A 165 -7.89 -13.29 1.46
N GLU A 166 -7.32 -13.06 2.65
CA GLU A 166 -6.39 -13.98 3.32
C GLU A 166 -6.42 -13.75 4.85
N PRO A 167 -6.02 -14.74 5.66
CA PRO A 167 -6.15 -14.67 7.12
C PRO A 167 -5.54 -13.42 7.75
N VAL A 168 -4.39 -12.94 7.25
CA VAL A 168 -3.72 -11.75 7.77
C VAL A 168 -4.54 -10.47 7.60
N LYS A 169 -5.39 -10.40 6.58
CA LYS A 169 -6.29 -9.26 6.31
C LYS A 169 -7.61 -9.33 7.06
N ASN A 170 -7.90 -10.47 7.69
CA ASN A 170 -8.96 -10.64 8.68
C ASN A 170 -10.39 -10.33 8.21
N GLN A 171 -10.68 -10.54 6.92
CA GLN A 171 -12.02 -10.31 6.38
C GLN A 171 -13.09 -11.14 7.06
N LEU A 172 -12.74 -12.33 7.57
CA LEU A 172 -13.70 -13.22 8.24
C LEU A 172 -14.31 -12.57 9.48
N GLU A 173 -13.50 -11.92 10.33
CA GLU A 173 -14.03 -11.22 11.52
C GLU A 173 -14.80 -9.94 11.13
N LEU A 174 -14.39 -9.26 10.05
CA LEU A 174 -15.17 -8.16 9.50
C LEU A 174 -16.55 -8.64 9.02
N ILE A 175 -16.63 -9.73 8.29
CA ILE A 175 -17.89 -10.36 7.84
C ILE A 175 -18.77 -10.71 9.03
N ARG A 176 -18.20 -11.31 10.08
CA ARG A 176 -18.92 -11.64 11.31
C ARG A 176 -19.47 -10.39 12.02
N ALA A 177 -18.70 -9.29 12.02
CA ALA A 177 -19.15 -8.02 12.57
C ALA A 177 -20.32 -7.44 11.73
N LEU A 178 -20.20 -7.43 10.42
CA LEU A 178 -21.22 -6.95 9.48
C LEU A 178 -22.50 -7.80 9.59
N ASN A 179 -22.40 -9.12 9.71
CA ASN A 179 -23.52 -10.01 9.94
C ASN A 179 -24.32 -9.65 11.21
N ARG A 180 -23.62 -9.33 12.31
CA ARG A 180 -24.26 -8.95 13.58
C ARG A 180 -24.94 -7.59 13.50
N LEU A 181 -24.41 -6.69 12.69
CA LEU A 181 -24.95 -5.33 12.50
C LEU A 181 -26.03 -5.27 11.42
N GLU A 182 -26.22 -6.34 10.65
CA GLU A 182 -27.05 -6.36 9.44
C GLU A 182 -26.65 -5.27 8.42
N VAL A 183 -25.34 -4.95 8.36
CA VAL A 183 -24.76 -3.95 7.45
C VAL A 183 -24.15 -4.65 6.23
N ASN A 184 -24.41 -4.11 5.04
CA ASN A 184 -23.85 -4.65 3.81
C ASN A 184 -22.33 -4.47 3.76
N GLY A 185 -21.65 -5.37 3.05
CA GLY A 185 -20.22 -5.35 2.84
C GLY A 185 -19.83 -5.63 1.42
N LEU A 186 -18.70 -5.10 0.99
CA LEU A 186 -18.10 -5.40 -0.30
C LEU A 186 -16.62 -5.72 -0.10
N MET A 187 -16.26 -7.00 -0.32
CA MET A 187 -14.89 -7.50 -0.27
C MET A 187 -14.30 -7.47 -1.69
N VAL A 188 -13.22 -6.72 -1.89
CA VAL A 188 -12.61 -6.54 -3.21
C VAL A 188 -11.17 -6.97 -3.19
N GLY A 189 -10.86 -8.04 -3.94
CA GLY A 189 -9.51 -8.56 -4.08
C GLY A 189 -9.45 -10.00 -4.56
N GLY A 190 -8.25 -10.43 -4.94
CA GLY A 190 -7.96 -11.83 -5.16
C GLY A 190 -7.75 -12.58 -3.85
N PHE A 191 -7.51 -13.87 -3.94
CA PHE A 191 -7.16 -14.73 -2.79
C PHE A 191 -6.00 -15.65 -3.14
N ARG A 192 -5.23 -16.04 -2.11
CA ARG A 192 -4.18 -17.06 -2.19
C ARG A 192 -4.57 -18.31 -1.41
N ASP A 193 -5.38 -18.13 -0.37
CA ASP A 193 -5.94 -19.22 0.45
C ASP A 193 -7.40 -19.44 0.06
N GLU A 194 -7.63 -20.49 -0.75
CA GLU A 194 -8.96 -20.84 -1.26
C GLU A 194 -9.92 -21.28 -0.14
N GLU A 195 -9.41 -21.96 0.89
CA GLU A 195 -10.26 -22.41 2.00
C GLU A 195 -10.71 -21.24 2.88
N TYR A 196 -9.83 -20.29 3.14
CA TYR A 196 -10.20 -19.05 3.82
C TYR A 196 -11.22 -18.25 3.02
N TYR A 197 -11.01 -18.10 1.70
CA TYR A 197 -11.98 -17.43 0.83
C TYR A 197 -13.35 -18.11 0.86
N LYS A 198 -13.39 -19.45 0.71
CA LYS A 198 -14.63 -20.21 0.80
C LYS A 198 -15.31 -20.05 2.15
N GLN A 199 -14.54 -19.96 3.24
CA GLN A 199 -15.09 -19.72 4.57
C GLN A 199 -15.72 -18.32 4.65
N CYS A 200 -15.06 -17.28 4.14
CA CYS A 200 -15.61 -15.93 4.07
C CYS A 200 -16.95 -15.92 3.32
N VAL A 201 -17.01 -16.57 2.14
CA VAL A 201 -18.24 -16.64 1.34
C VAL A 201 -19.36 -17.41 2.07
N ARG A 202 -19.04 -18.53 2.74
CA ARG A 202 -20.03 -19.31 3.49
C ARG A 202 -20.65 -18.55 4.69
N GLU A 203 -19.83 -17.74 5.36
CA GLU A 203 -20.28 -17.00 6.56
C GLU A 203 -20.96 -15.66 6.22
N ALA A 204 -20.77 -15.15 4.99
CA ALA A 204 -21.35 -13.88 4.56
C ALA A 204 -22.88 -13.95 4.42
N HIS A 205 -23.59 -12.97 5.00
CA HIS A 205 -25.03 -12.82 4.71
C HIS A 205 -25.23 -12.27 3.28
N ARG A 206 -26.48 -12.35 2.78
CA ARG A 206 -26.82 -11.99 1.39
C ARG A 206 -26.47 -10.55 0.95
N GLY A 207 -26.23 -9.63 1.88
CA GLY A 207 -25.83 -8.25 1.63
C GLY A 207 -24.31 -8.07 1.55
N ILE A 208 -23.52 -9.15 1.63
CA ILE A 208 -22.05 -9.08 1.51
C ILE A 208 -21.64 -9.62 0.15
N GLY A 209 -21.10 -8.75 -0.70
CA GLY A 209 -20.60 -9.09 -2.02
C GLY A 209 -19.09 -9.32 -2.05
N PHE A 210 -18.64 -10.03 -3.09
CA PHE A 210 -17.24 -10.30 -3.37
C PHE A 210 -16.93 -9.92 -4.83
N LEU A 211 -15.91 -9.09 -5.03
CA LEU A 211 -15.40 -8.78 -6.35
C LEU A 211 -13.93 -9.18 -6.46
N PRO A 212 -13.48 -9.60 -7.65
CA PRO A 212 -12.07 -9.86 -7.88
C PRO A 212 -11.24 -8.57 -7.73
N PHE A 213 -9.91 -8.71 -7.87
CA PHE A 213 -9.01 -7.57 -7.88
C PHE A 213 -9.48 -6.51 -8.91
N ILE A 214 -9.61 -5.29 -8.44
CA ILE A 214 -9.88 -4.11 -9.25
C ILE A 214 -8.59 -3.31 -9.38
N GLN A 215 -8.25 -2.93 -10.60
CA GLN A 215 -7.04 -2.16 -10.87
C GLN A 215 -7.01 -0.84 -10.07
N PRO A 216 -5.94 -0.54 -9.32
CA PRO A 216 -5.79 0.74 -8.61
C PRO A 216 -6.00 1.94 -9.54
N CYS A 217 -6.57 3.01 -9.01
CA CYS A 217 -6.87 4.26 -9.72
C CYS A 217 -7.87 4.13 -10.90
N SER A 218 -8.41 2.92 -11.16
CA SER A 218 -9.41 2.73 -12.22
C SER A 218 -10.72 3.47 -11.90
N ALA A 219 -11.52 3.76 -12.94
CA ALA A 219 -12.84 4.33 -12.74
C ALA A 219 -13.73 3.45 -11.86
N LEU A 220 -13.61 2.11 -12.01
CA LEU A 220 -14.38 1.16 -11.21
C LEU A 220 -14.00 1.19 -9.73
N LEU A 221 -12.70 1.27 -9.39
CA LEU A 221 -12.27 1.39 -8.00
C LEU A 221 -12.72 2.72 -7.37
N ARG A 222 -12.63 3.82 -8.13
CA ARG A 222 -13.15 5.11 -7.65
C ARG A 222 -14.65 5.07 -7.43
N SER A 223 -15.41 4.41 -8.34
CA SER A 223 -16.86 4.18 -8.17
C SER A 223 -17.15 3.35 -6.91
N ALA A 224 -16.37 2.31 -6.65
CA ALA A 224 -16.53 1.49 -5.45
C ALA A 224 -16.24 2.28 -4.17
N LEU A 225 -15.20 3.09 -4.15
CA LEU A 225 -14.90 3.97 -3.02
C LEU A 225 -15.98 5.05 -2.86
N GLU A 226 -16.42 5.68 -3.94
CA GLU A 226 -17.44 6.74 -3.89
C GLU A 226 -18.77 6.27 -3.32
N ASN A 227 -19.20 5.04 -3.66
CA ASN A 227 -20.45 4.44 -3.18
C ASN A 227 -20.31 3.81 -1.75
N ALA A 228 -19.09 3.64 -1.25
CA ALA A 228 -18.90 3.05 0.07
C ALA A 228 -19.30 3.99 1.20
N LEU A 229 -19.93 3.45 2.25
CA LEU A 229 -20.19 4.15 3.51
C LEU A 229 -18.89 4.48 4.24
N MET A 230 -17.94 3.56 4.19
CA MET A 230 -16.61 3.63 4.80
C MET A 230 -15.68 2.57 4.22
N VAL A 231 -14.38 2.69 4.50
CA VAL A 231 -13.40 1.61 4.29
C VAL A 231 -13.05 0.99 5.63
N ALA A 232 -13.07 -0.34 5.73
CA ALA A 232 -12.69 -1.07 6.93
C ALA A 232 -11.61 -2.10 6.65
N GLU A 233 -10.49 -1.99 7.36
CA GLU A 233 -9.36 -2.92 7.29
C GLU A 233 -8.88 -3.33 8.68
N PRO A 234 -9.51 -4.33 9.30
CA PRO A 234 -9.12 -4.83 10.62
C PRO A 234 -7.98 -5.86 10.52
N SER A 235 -6.97 -5.59 9.69
CA SER A 235 -5.85 -6.48 9.41
C SER A 235 -4.86 -6.60 10.56
N PHE A 236 -4.11 -7.72 10.62
CA PHE A 236 -3.01 -7.95 11.58
C PHE A 236 -1.72 -7.23 11.17
N ASP A 237 -1.55 -6.95 9.88
CA ASP A 237 -0.48 -6.13 9.33
C ASP A 237 -0.98 -4.68 9.08
N PRO A 238 -0.09 -3.71 8.86
CA PRO A 238 -0.52 -2.37 8.45
C PRO A 238 -1.39 -2.42 7.19
N PRO A 239 -2.54 -1.70 7.18
CA PRO A 239 -3.47 -1.73 6.04
C PRO A 239 -2.86 -1.19 4.74
N GLY A 240 -1.93 -0.24 4.85
CA GLY A 240 -1.21 0.25 3.68
C GLY A 240 -2.04 1.16 2.77
N ARG A 241 -1.95 0.92 1.46
CA ARG A 241 -2.45 1.83 0.43
C ARG A 241 -3.96 2.00 0.41
N SER A 242 -4.72 0.94 0.63
CA SER A 242 -6.19 0.95 0.57
C SER A 242 -6.82 1.95 1.52
N CYS A 243 -6.31 2.07 2.74
CA CYS A 243 -6.74 3.11 3.69
C CYS A 243 -6.30 4.51 3.25
N LEU A 244 -5.10 4.67 2.67
CA LEU A 244 -4.65 5.94 2.13
C LEU A 244 -5.51 6.37 0.93
N GLU A 245 -5.85 5.45 0.04
CA GLU A 245 -6.76 5.67 -1.08
C GLU A 245 -8.18 6.03 -0.61
N GLY A 246 -8.66 5.37 0.44
CA GLY A 246 -9.91 5.73 1.11
C GLY A 246 -9.91 7.15 1.68
N ALA A 247 -8.81 7.55 2.34
CA ALA A 247 -8.64 8.92 2.83
C ALA A 247 -8.60 9.96 1.70
N PHE A 248 -7.93 9.68 0.57
CA PHE A 248 -7.94 10.53 -0.62
C PHE A 248 -9.35 10.73 -1.18
N MET A 249 -10.20 9.71 -1.11
CA MET A 249 -11.61 9.77 -1.51
C MET A 249 -12.53 10.26 -0.39
N LYS A 250 -11.96 10.83 0.69
CA LYS A 250 -12.72 11.36 1.85
C LYS A 250 -13.69 10.33 2.43
N LYS A 251 -13.24 9.09 2.61
CA LYS A 251 -14.06 8.05 3.25
C LYS A 251 -13.70 7.91 4.72
N PRO A 252 -14.69 7.67 5.59
CA PRO A 252 -14.43 7.23 6.97
C PRO A 252 -13.61 5.94 6.95
N LEU A 253 -12.67 5.80 7.89
CA LEU A 253 -11.79 4.65 7.97
C LEU A 253 -11.97 3.95 9.31
N VAL A 254 -12.18 2.63 9.28
CA VAL A 254 -12.21 1.76 10.46
C VAL A 254 -11.03 0.79 10.37
N MET A 255 -10.19 0.75 11.40
CA MET A 255 -8.98 -0.06 11.42
C MET A 255 -8.55 -0.43 12.83
N VAL A 256 -7.68 -1.42 12.95
CA VAL A 256 -7.07 -1.78 14.24
C VAL A 256 -6.16 -0.64 14.72
N ASP A 257 -6.11 -0.41 16.03
CA ASP A 257 -5.17 0.55 16.62
C ASP A 257 -3.75 0.01 16.57
N GLY A 258 -2.83 0.81 16.04
CA GLY A 258 -1.43 0.46 15.88
C GLY A 258 -0.56 1.65 15.51
N ASP A 259 0.76 1.52 15.68
CA ASP A 259 1.70 2.61 15.48
C ASP A 259 1.67 3.17 14.05
N TRP A 260 1.56 2.29 13.03
CA TRP A 260 1.47 2.71 11.64
C TRP A 260 0.19 3.54 11.40
N GLN A 261 -0.94 3.08 11.93
CA GLN A 261 -2.23 3.74 11.81
C GLN A 261 -2.21 5.10 12.52
N ARG A 262 -1.64 5.15 13.72
CA ARG A 262 -1.47 6.39 14.49
C ARG A 262 -0.56 7.39 13.78
N GLU A 263 0.54 6.93 13.18
CA GLU A 263 1.46 7.77 12.41
C GLU A 263 0.75 8.46 11.22
N HIS A 264 -0.15 7.75 10.53
CA HIS A 264 -0.79 8.24 9.31
C HIS A 264 -2.07 9.02 9.57
N PHE A 265 -2.88 8.59 10.52
CA PHE A 265 -4.26 9.06 10.70
C PHE A 265 -4.52 9.73 12.06
N ASP A 266 -3.62 9.55 13.04
CA ASP A 266 -3.76 10.07 14.42
C ASP A 266 -5.11 9.67 15.04
N GLY A 267 -5.92 10.65 15.50
CA GLY A 267 -7.27 10.45 16.06
C GLY A 267 -8.41 10.55 15.05
N ASN A 268 -8.13 10.70 13.75
CA ASN A 268 -9.13 11.03 12.73
C ASN A 268 -9.79 9.81 12.07
N VAL A 269 -9.69 8.65 12.69
CA VAL A 269 -10.30 7.38 12.24
C VAL A 269 -10.94 6.66 13.42
N TRP A 270 -11.73 5.63 13.15
CA TRP A 270 -12.37 4.81 14.18
C TRP A 270 -11.57 3.55 14.39
N TYR A 271 -10.87 3.50 15.52
CA TYR A 271 -10.04 2.37 15.89
C TYR A 271 -10.85 1.24 16.52
N THR A 272 -10.54 0.01 16.15
CA THR A 272 -11.04 -1.17 16.85
C THR A 272 -10.10 -1.51 18.00
N ALA A 273 -10.64 -1.94 19.15
CA ALA A 273 -9.84 -2.32 20.30
C ALA A 273 -9.06 -3.63 20.07
N SER A 274 -9.56 -4.49 19.17
CA SER A 274 -8.87 -5.70 18.72
C SER A 274 -9.31 -6.08 17.30
N THR A 275 -8.78 -7.17 16.80
CA THR A 275 -9.12 -7.76 15.49
C THR A 275 -10.39 -8.64 15.53
N SER A 276 -11.08 -8.72 16.67
CA SER A 276 -12.28 -9.55 16.80
C SER A 276 -13.54 -8.87 16.27
N ALA A 277 -14.50 -9.65 15.78
CA ALA A 277 -15.79 -9.14 15.32
C ALA A 277 -16.57 -8.36 16.42
N SER A 278 -16.36 -8.70 17.70
CA SER A 278 -16.97 -8.01 18.83
C SER A 278 -16.47 -6.58 19.01
N ASP A 279 -15.25 -6.27 18.56
CA ASP A 279 -14.64 -4.94 18.66
C ASP A 279 -14.73 -4.18 17.33
N ILE A 280 -14.72 -4.90 16.21
CA ILE A 280 -14.91 -4.30 14.86
C ILE A 280 -16.31 -3.69 14.73
N GLY A 281 -17.36 -4.40 15.20
CA GLY A 281 -18.74 -3.95 15.11
C GLY A 281 -18.98 -2.59 15.76
N PRO A 282 -18.62 -2.39 17.03
CA PRO A 282 -18.73 -1.09 17.71
C PRO A 282 -17.99 0.05 16.99
N ALA A 283 -16.81 -0.20 16.41
CA ALA A 283 -16.07 0.82 15.66
C ALA A 283 -16.79 1.23 14.35
N ILE A 284 -17.37 0.26 13.64
CA ILE A 284 -18.22 0.54 12.45
C ILE A 284 -19.45 1.36 12.88
N GLN A 285 -20.13 0.97 13.95
CA GLN A 285 -21.30 1.68 14.46
C GLN A 285 -20.94 3.12 14.87
N ALA A 286 -19.79 3.31 15.54
CA ALA A 286 -19.30 4.63 15.91
C ALA A 286 -19.04 5.47 14.66
N ALA A 287 -18.40 4.92 13.62
CA ALA A 287 -18.15 5.63 12.37
C ALA A 287 -19.44 6.05 11.63
N LEU A 288 -20.53 5.30 11.79
CA LEU A 288 -21.83 5.62 11.18
C LEU A 288 -22.56 6.74 11.93
N THR A 289 -22.33 6.91 13.24
CA THR A 289 -23.14 7.77 14.12
C THR A 289 -22.36 8.95 14.72
N ASP A 290 -21.06 9.06 14.47
CA ASP A 290 -20.20 10.13 14.98
C ASP A 290 -20.66 11.50 14.45
N ARG A 291 -20.85 12.45 15.36
CA ARG A 291 -21.23 13.84 14.99
C ARG A 291 -20.08 14.63 14.37
N ASP A 292 -18.85 14.27 14.72
CA ASP A 292 -17.62 14.92 14.24
C ASP A 292 -17.04 14.22 13.02
N ARG A 293 -17.84 13.35 12.38
CA ARG A 293 -17.44 12.49 11.27
C ARG A 293 -16.82 13.29 10.10
N ASP A 294 -17.49 14.36 9.68
CA ASP A 294 -17.05 15.14 8.52
C ASP A 294 -15.76 15.90 8.82
N GLU A 295 -15.59 16.41 10.05
CA GLU A 295 -14.36 17.07 10.48
C GLU A 295 -13.17 16.10 10.50
N LYS A 296 -13.37 14.90 11.04
CA LYS A 296 -12.36 13.82 11.03
C LYS A 296 -11.96 13.42 9.62
N ILE A 297 -12.94 13.26 8.72
CA ILE A 297 -12.69 12.90 7.32
C ILE A 297 -11.85 13.96 6.63
N GLU A 298 -12.19 15.24 6.78
CA GLU A 298 -11.45 16.33 6.15
C GLU A 298 -10.03 16.45 6.72
N SER A 299 -9.88 16.42 8.03
CA SER A 299 -8.57 16.43 8.69
C SER A 299 -7.69 15.26 8.24
N ASN A 300 -8.30 14.09 8.08
CA ASN A 300 -7.63 12.89 7.60
C ASN A 300 -7.18 13.03 6.14
N TYR A 301 -8.06 13.55 5.28
CA TYR A 301 -7.71 13.84 3.89
C TYR A 301 -6.53 14.81 3.80
N GLU A 302 -6.57 15.95 4.49
CA GLU A 302 -5.50 16.94 4.48
C GLU A 302 -4.16 16.36 4.92
N ARG A 303 -4.17 15.59 6.02
CA ARG A 303 -2.97 14.95 6.57
C ARG A 303 -2.36 13.95 5.58
N VAL A 304 -3.19 13.08 5.01
CA VAL A 304 -2.75 12.03 4.08
C VAL A 304 -2.32 12.64 2.74
N TYR A 305 -3.03 13.65 2.24
CA TYR A 305 -2.67 14.35 1.01
C TYR A 305 -1.31 15.04 1.13
N ALA A 306 -1.08 15.79 2.20
CA ALA A 306 0.17 16.51 2.41
C ALA A 306 1.40 15.59 2.41
N ARG A 307 1.25 14.35 2.85
CA ARG A 307 2.36 13.39 2.98
C ARG A 307 2.47 12.40 1.82
N HIS A 308 1.35 12.00 1.24
CA HIS A 308 1.26 10.85 0.33
C HIS A 308 0.82 11.20 -1.09
N SER A 309 0.55 12.48 -1.42
CA SER A 309 0.22 12.85 -2.79
C SER A 309 1.36 12.51 -3.75
N SER A 310 1.02 12.16 -5.00
CA SER A 310 2.02 11.85 -6.04
C SER A 310 3.07 12.94 -6.19
N SER A 311 2.66 14.22 -6.13
CA SER A 311 3.55 15.37 -6.26
C SER A 311 4.53 15.50 -5.09
N THR A 312 4.06 15.29 -3.84
CA THR A 312 4.91 15.33 -2.64
C THR A 312 5.96 14.22 -2.70
N VAL A 313 5.51 12.98 -2.96
CA VAL A 313 6.41 11.82 -3.00
C VAL A 313 7.40 11.89 -4.15
N ALA A 314 6.98 12.36 -5.34
CA ALA A 314 7.89 12.58 -6.45
C ALA A 314 8.98 13.61 -6.10
N THR A 315 8.60 14.71 -5.46
CA THR A 315 9.54 15.75 -5.01
C THR A 315 10.56 15.20 -4.02
N ASP A 316 10.10 14.43 -3.03
CA ASP A 316 10.98 13.82 -2.03
C ASP A 316 11.92 12.79 -2.66
N LEU A 317 11.43 11.92 -3.53
CA LEU A 317 12.25 10.95 -4.25
C LEU A 317 13.32 11.64 -5.11
N ILE A 318 12.95 12.67 -5.87
CA ILE A 318 13.89 13.45 -6.68
C ILE A 318 14.97 14.09 -5.82
N LYS A 319 14.60 14.67 -4.68
CA LYS A 319 15.56 15.22 -3.72
C LYS A 319 16.56 14.16 -3.26
N HIS A 320 16.08 12.97 -2.86
CA HIS A 320 16.96 11.89 -2.42
C HIS A 320 17.85 11.33 -3.54
N LEU A 321 17.40 11.36 -4.80
CA LEU A 321 18.23 11.05 -5.97
C LEU A 321 19.39 12.06 -6.10
N ILE A 322 19.10 13.34 -5.99
CA ILE A 322 20.12 14.41 -6.01
C ILE A 322 21.09 14.27 -4.84
N ASP A 323 20.59 14.09 -3.63
CA ASP A 323 21.40 13.95 -2.41
C ASP A 323 22.31 12.69 -2.45
N ALA A 324 21.95 11.69 -3.25
CA ALA A 324 22.80 10.53 -3.52
C ALA A 324 23.85 10.77 -4.61
N GLY A 325 23.92 11.97 -5.15
CA GLY A 325 24.94 12.39 -6.13
C GLY A 325 24.54 12.21 -7.60
N LEU A 326 23.23 12.03 -7.90
CA LEU A 326 22.77 12.14 -9.29
C LEU A 326 22.78 13.61 -9.72
N THR A 327 23.47 13.92 -10.80
CA THR A 327 23.55 15.27 -11.35
C THR A 327 22.63 15.43 -12.55
N ASN A 328 21.92 16.55 -12.61
CA ASN A 328 21.20 16.93 -13.82
C ASN A 328 22.23 17.31 -14.92
N TYR A 329 22.23 16.60 -16.01
CA TYR A 329 22.91 17.01 -17.24
C TYR A 329 21.92 17.69 -18.18
#